data_7e6dede6057ed37ac3dca88e8299d288
#
_entry.id   7e6dede6057ed37ac3dca88e8299d288
#
_cell.length_a   1.000
_cell.length_b   1.000
_cell.length_c   1.000
_cell.angle_alpha   90.00
_cell.angle_beta   90.00
_cell.angle_gamma   90.00
#
_symmetry.space_group_name_H-M   'P 1'
#
loop_
_entity.id
_entity.type
_entity.pdbx_description
1 polymer ?
#
loop_
_entity_poly.entity_id
_entity_poly.type
_entity_poly.pdbx_seq_one_letter_code
_entity_poly.pdbx_strand_id
1 'polypeptide(L)'
;MFSAAINACEKCACWQLALGLLARMGPRSCAACNAAISACSKATAWVAGLSLFNHMALMELRRDTISCNSLLNACDKSQQWMLSLHVLETMRTEGIQQDAITFTAVLGACETSDQWAVTMHLLQEVLDGGYCDWQADDIDYVHYFQAGSPYDCLKHMLILHTLTSMVNDASPFLYVDTHAGTGIYDLKSPEAQRFQNHQGGILSLMKVERHAASKALSDYLRLHGIFPRLCRKGSTFEETYLGSPAIAQLFLRPQDAAILFDASPQVASALDRNLQSLSGTSNTEVFCTSSYKWFSKSIKSQYQRYAHLSRVLALIDPPYDSASSSDKWNLFLVKRIRTMWPQSCVLLWYPFVSEGQTKRLDQRLVAMEIGTVLVADLAVSPKNDAPSESRSSMVIVNPPSSFEQLDFLLEDLRRNLERGNSKCQALVSFRRLEKGF
;
A
#
# COMPACT_ATOMS: atom_id res chain seq x y z
N MET A 1 32.27 -2.20 -30.77
CA MET A 1 31.29 -1.50 -31.65
C MET A 1 29.92 -2.19 -31.62
N PHE A 2 29.77 -3.48 -31.92
CA PHE A 2 28.50 -4.19 -31.92
C PHE A 2 27.77 -4.13 -30.54
N SER A 3 28.48 -4.36 -29.44
CA SER A 3 27.85 -4.33 -28.09
C SER A 3 27.24 -2.97 -27.75
N ALA A 4 27.90 -1.88 -28.12
CA ALA A 4 27.37 -0.54 -27.94
C ALA A 4 26.11 -0.29 -28.79
N ALA A 5 26.06 -0.83 -30.01
CA ALA A 5 24.89 -0.76 -30.88
C ALA A 5 23.69 -1.59 -30.30
N ILE A 6 23.96 -2.78 -29.75
CA ILE A 6 22.96 -3.62 -29.13
C ILE A 6 22.39 -2.92 -27.88
N ASN A 7 23.22 -2.28 -27.04
CA ASN A 7 22.77 -1.49 -25.90
C ASN A 7 21.94 -0.26 -26.33
N ALA A 8 22.23 0.34 -27.47
CA ALA A 8 21.40 1.40 -28.04
C ALA A 8 20.03 0.87 -28.49
N CYS A 9 20.01 -0.32 -29.15
CA CYS A 9 18.78 -1.00 -29.53
C CYS A 9 17.91 -1.35 -28.30
N GLU A 10 18.52 -1.74 -27.19
CA GLU A 10 17.82 -1.97 -25.93
C GLU A 10 17.06 -0.71 -25.45
N LYS A 11 17.72 0.44 -25.48
CA LYS A 11 17.09 1.72 -25.05
C LYS A 11 15.88 2.09 -25.92
N CYS A 12 15.91 1.74 -27.20
CA CYS A 12 14.86 2.04 -28.18
C CYS A 12 13.86 0.89 -28.38
N ALA A 13 13.96 -0.20 -27.63
CA ALA A 13 13.15 -1.42 -27.80
C ALA A 13 13.19 -2.03 -29.23
N CYS A 14 14.28 -1.80 -29.97
CA CYS A 14 14.47 -2.28 -31.34
C CYS A 14 15.02 -3.73 -31.35
N TRP A 15 14.19 -4.68 -30.90
CA TRP A 15 14.62 -6.05 -30.66
C TRP A 15 15.12 -6.82 -31.93
N GLN A 16 14.44 -6.61 -33.08
CA GLN A 16 14.86 -7.27 -34.34
C GLN A 16 16.28 -6.85 -34.76
N LEU A 17 16.57 -5.54 -34.61
CA LEU A 17 17.91 -5.02 -34.91
C LEU A 17 18.93 -5.53 -33.90
N ALA A 18 18.58 -5.60 -32.63
CA ALA A 18 19.44 -6.15 -31.59
C ALA A 18 19.81 -7.61 -31.87
N LEU A 19 18.83 -8.45 -32.22
CA LEU A 19 19.08 -9.85 -32.61
C LEU A 19 19.91 -9.98 -33.90
N GLY A 20 19.61 -9.14 -34.91
CA GLY A 20 20.38 -9.09 -36.16
C GLY A 20 21.86 -8.72 -35.96
N LEU A 21 22.13 -7.74 -35.09
CA LEU A 21 23.50 -7.35 -34.71
C LEU A 21 24.18 -8.45 -33.90
N LEU A 22 23.46 -9.10 -32.97
CA LEU A 22 23.98 -10.22 -32.19
C LEU A 22 24.35 -11.41 -33.07
N ALA A 23 23.52 -11.75 -34.07
CA ALA A 23 23.79 -12.82 -35.03
C ALA A 23 25.08 -12.55 -35.86
N ARG A 24 25.30 -11.29 -36.25
CA ARG A 24 26.51 -10.87 -36.97
C ARG A 24 27.76 -10.86 -36.09
N MET A 25 27.62 -10.56 -34.83
CA MET A 25 28.72 -10.56 -33.87
C MET A 25 29.11 -11.99 -33.46
N GLY A 26 28.16 -12.92 -33.53
CA GLY A 26 28.19 -14.21 -32.87
C GLY A 26 27.92 -14.07 -31.37
N PRO A 27 27.18 -15.00 -30.74
CA PRO A 27 26.83 -14.96 -29.33
C PRO A 27 28.05 -15.32 -28.45
N ARG A 28 29.01 -14.39 -28.34
CA ARG A 28 30.26 -14.56 -27.57
C ARG A 28 30.27 -13.79 -26.25
N SER A 29 29.21 -13.02 -25.96
CA SER A 29 29.18 -12.15 -24.80
C SER A 29 27.81 -12.25 -24.10
N CYS A 30 27.80 -12.70 -22.85
CA CYS A 30 26.58 -12.72 -22.01
C CYS A 30 25.94 -11.34 -21.93
N ALA A 31 26.76 -10.28 -21.77
CA ALA A 31 26.26 -8.91 -21.71
C ALA A 31 25.50 -8.47 -22.98
N ALA A 32 25.97 -8.89 -24.17
CA ALA A 32 25.28 -8.59 -25.42
C ALA A 32 23.98 -9.39 -25.56
N CYS A 33 23.94 -10.63 -25.10
CA CYS A 33 22.75 -11.46 -25.05
C CYS A 33 21.72 -10.84 -24.05
N ASN A 34 22.16 -10.42 -22.86
CA ASN A 34 21.33 -9.78 -21.88
C ASN A 34 20.69 -8.50 -22.41
N ALA A 35 21.44 -7.64 -23.08
CA ALA A 35 20.92 -6.43 -23.71
C ALA A 35 19.88 -6.74 -24.81
N ALA A 36 20.12 -7.81 -25.62
CA ALA A 36 19.18 -8.24 -26.64
C ALA A 36 17.89 -8.84 -26.02
N ILE A 37 17.98 -9.64 -24.95
CA ILE A 37 16.82 -10.16 -24.20
C ILE A 37 16.06 -8.97 -23.58
N SER A 38 16.75 -8.00 -23.02
CA SER A 38 16.14 -6.78 -22.46
C SER A 38 15.42 -5.95 -23.54
N ALA A 39 15.97 -5.85 -24.76
CA ALA A 39 15.27 -5.22 -25.89
C ALA A 39 13.98 -5.99 -26.26
N CYS A 40 14.01 -7.32 -26.24
CA CYS A 40 12.83 -8.16 -26.46
C CYS A 40 11.78 -7.92 -25.34
N SER A 41 12.22 -7.84 -24.08
CA SER A 41 11.35 -7.55 -22.93
C SER A 41 10.63 -6.19 -23.07
N LYS A 42 11.36 -5.15 -23.44
CA LYS A 42 10.77 -3.80 -23.64
C LYS A 42 9.76 -3.76 -24.78
N ALA A 43 9.94 -4.60 -25.79
CA ALA A 43 9.04 -4.73 -26.95
C ALA A 43 7.96 -5.81 -26.78
N THR A 44 7.84 -6.43 -25.60
CA THR A 44 6.92 -7.56 -25.31
C THR A 44 7.10 -8.77 -26.24
N ALA A 45 8.28 -8.91 -26.88
CA ALA A 45 8.63 -9.99 -27.80
C ALA A 45 9.19 -11.21 -27.04
N TRP A 46 8.41 -11.76 -26.12
CA TRP A 46 8.85 -12.82 -25.19
C TRP A 46 9.32 -14.09 -25.89
N VAL A 47 8.71 -14.46 -27.03
CA VAL A 47 9.12 -15.66 -27.83
C VAL A 47 10.56 -15.52 -28.33
N ALA A 48 10.92 -14.33 -28.84
CA ALA A 48 12.25 -14.06 -29.31
C ALA A 48 13.27 -14.02 -28.16
N GLY A 49 12.86 -13.44 -27.01
CA GLY A 49 13.65 -13.45 -25.79
C GLY A 49 13.91 -14.87 -25.26
N LEU A 50 12.89 -15.72 -25.23
CA LEU A 50 12.99 -17.13 -24.83
C LEU A 50 13.90 -17.93 -25.77
N SER A 51 13.76 -17.72 -27.10
CA SER A 51 14.59 -18.37 -28.09
C SER A 51 16.06 -18.04 -27.88
N LEU A 52 16.40 -16.78 -27.65
CA LEU A 52 17.76 -16.35 -27.35
C LEU A 52 18.27 -16.91 -26.02
N PHE A 53 17.43 -16.90 -24.98
CA PHE A 53 17.76 -17.44 -23.67
C PHE A 53 18.10 -18.94 -23.72
N ASN A 54 17.32 -19.72 -24.48
CA ASN A 54 17.63 -21.13 -24.72
C ASN A 54 18.88 -21.31 -25.57
N HIS A 55 19.11 -20.43 -26.55
CA HIS A 55 20.30 -20.48 -27.38
C HIS A 55 21.59 -20.21 -26.58
N MET A 56 21.53 -19.36 -25.54
CA MET A 56 22.67 -19.16 -24.63
C MET A 56 23.13 -20.47 -23.99
N ALA A 57 22.22 -21.34 -23.56
CA ALA A 57 22.57 -22.64 -23.00
C ALA A 57 23.23 -23.57 -24.04
N LEU A 58 22.70 -23.58 -25.27
CA LEU A 58 23.26 -24.38 -26.37
C LEU A 58 24.71 -23.94 -26.76
N MET A 59 25.01 -22.67 -26.53
CA MET A 59 26.34 -22.09 -26.82
C MET A 59 27.25 -22.08 -25.58
N GLU A 60 26.89 -22.80 -24.53
CA GLU A 60 27.63 -22.85 -23.25
C GLU A 60 27.88 -21.48 -22.62
N LEU A 61 27.06 -20.50 -22.96
CA LEU A 61 27.08 -19.20 -22.31
C LEU A 61 26.32 -19.25 -20.99
N ARG A 62 27.02 -18.88 -19.93
CA ARG A 62 26.41 -18.89 -18.59
C ARG A 62 25.28 -17.87 -18.52
N ARG A 63 24.07 -18.35 -18.22
CA ARG A 63 22.92 -17.47 -17.85
C ARG A 63 23.16 -16.88 -16.47
N ASP A 64 22.72 -15.65 -16.24
CA ASP A 64 22.87 -14.93 -15.00
C ASP A 64 21.52 -14.35 -14.55
N THR A 65 21.48 -13.74 -13.37
CA THR A 65 20.27 -13.11 -12.82
C THR A 65 19.70 -12.05 -13.78
N ILE A 66 20.57 -11.32 -14.52
CA ILE A 66 20.12 -10.28 -15.45
C ILE A 66 19.39 -10.88 -16.65
N SER A 67 19.93 -11.97 -17.25
CA SER A 67 19.26 -12.67 -18.36
C SER A 67 17.91 -13.23 -17.96
N CYS A 68 17.84 -13.86 -16.77
CA CYS A 68 16.60 -14.40 -16.23
C CYS A 68 15.57 -13.30 -15.93
N ASN A 69 15.93 -12.25 -15.19
CA ASN A 69 15.04 -11.14 -14.87
C ASN A 69 14.54 -10.41 -16.12
N SER A 70 15.37 -10.26 -17.15
CA SER A 70 14.94 -9.67 -18.41
C SER A 70 13.86 -10.51 -19.12
N LEU A 71 14.01 -11.84 -19.12
CA LEU A 71 12.99 -12.74 -19.68
C LEU A 71 11.73 -12.77 -18.82
N LEU A 72 11.86 -12.81 -17.49
CA LEU A 72 10.74 -12.77 -16.57
C LEU A 72 9.90 -11.49 -16.73
N ASN A 73 10.53 -10.33 -16.92
CA ASN A 73 9.85 -9.09 -17.24
C ASN A 73 9.08 -9.14 -18.58
N ALA A 74 9.58 -9.90 -19.56
CA ALA A 74 8.85 -10.13 -20.81
C ALA A 74 7.63 -11.03 -20.58
N CYS A 75 7.76 -12.05 -19.73
CA CYS A 75 6.68 -12.94 -19.34
C CYS A 75 5.57 -12.19 -18.58
N ASP A 76 5.92 -11.34 -17.64
CA ASP A 76 4.98 -10.50 -16.89
C ASP A 76 4.14 -9.63 -17.83
N LYS A 77 4.78 -8.86 -18.70
CA LYS A 77 4.10 -8.00 -19.69
C LYS A 77 3.24 -8.75 -20.70
N SER A 78 3.54 -10.02 -20.93
CA SER A 78 2.86 -10.88 -21.92
C SER A 78 1.96 -11.93 -21.26
N GLN A 79 1.75 -11.85 -19.95
CA GLN A 79 0.88 -12.75 -19.18
C GLN A 79 1.27 -14.24 -19.28
N GLN A 80 2.57 -14.53 -19.42
CA GLN A 80 3.09 -15.89 -19.60
C GLN A 80 3.53 -16.51 -18.26
N TRP A 81 2.57 -16.71 -17.34
CA TRP A 81 2.85 -17.15 -15.98
C TRP A 81 3.51 -18.54 -15.89
N MET A 82 3.10 -19.52 -16.72
CA MET A 82 3.74 -20.84 -16.73
C MET A 82 5.21 -20.75 -17.15
N LEU A 83 5.52 -19.90 -18.13
CA LEU A 83 6.89 -19.68 -18.55
C LEU A 83 7.70 -18.97 -17.45
N SER A 84 7.11 -18.01 -16.73
CA SER A 84 7.79 -17.35 -15.62
C SER A 84 8.16 -18.33 -14.50
N LEU A 85 7.26 -19.28 -14.17
CA LEU A 85 7.56 -20.36 -13.22
C LEU A 85 8.67 -21.29 -13.71
N HIS A 86 8.67 -21.61 -15.01
CA HIS A 86 9.72 -22.43 -15.60
C HIS A 86 11.09 -21.73 -15.55
N VAL A 87 11.15 -20.43 -15.81
CA VAL A 87 12.39 -19.64 -15.68
C VAL A 87 12.85 -19.59 -14.23
N LEU A 88 11.95 -19.40 -13.27
CA LEU A 88 12.26 -19.44 -11.83
C LEU A 88 12.87 -20.81 -11.43
N GLU A 89 12.28 -21.89 -11.90
CA GLU A 89 12.78 -23.24 -11.63
C GLU A 89 14.15 -23.47 -12.33
N THR A 90 14.35 -22.92 -13.52
CA THR A 90 15.65 -22.94 -14.19
C THR A 90 16.71 -22.22 -13.36
N MET A 91 16.38 -21.05 -12.77
CA MET A 91 17.31 -20.36 -11.87
C MET A 91 17.71 -21.23 -10.67
N ARG A 92 16.75 -21.96 -10.08
CA ARG A 92 17.01 -22.86 -8.94
C ARG A 92 17.93 -24.03 -9.34
N THR A 93 17.62 -24.68 -10.44
CA THR A 93 18.38 -25.87 -10.90
C THR A 93 19.78 -25.51 -11.38
N GLU A 94 19.99 -24.33 -11.93
CA GLU A 94 21.30 -23.85 -12.39
C GLU A 94 22.07 -23.08 -11.28
N GLY A 95 21.48 -22.92 -10.09
CA GLY A 95 22.12 -22.19 -8.98
C GLY A 95 22.30 -20.70 -9.27
N ILE A 96 21.41 -20.12 -10.10
CA ILE A 96 21.39 -18.68 -10.38
C ILE A 96 20.68 -17.97 -9.23
N GLN A 97 21.33 -16.94 -8.68
CA GLN A 97 20.80 -16.18 -7.57
C GLN A 97 19.49 -15.48 -7.96
N GLN A 98 18.47 -15.65 -7.13
CA GLN A 98 17.19 -15.00 -7.23
C GLN A 98 17.20 -13.73 -6.37
N ASP A 99 16.57 -12.67 -6.84
CA ASP A 99 16.48 -11.39 -6.14
C ASP A 99 15.02 -10.88 -6.10
N ALA A 100 14.80 -9.73 -5.48
CA ALA A 100 13.48 -9.10 -5.40
C ALA A 100 12.87 -8.84 -6.80
N ILE A 101 13.67 -8.53 -7.81
CA ILE A 101 13.22 -8.30 -9.20
C ILE A 101 12.72 -9.60 -9.80
N THR A 102 13.41 -10.74 -9.54
CA THR A 102 13.02 -12.08 -9.97
C THR A 102 11.59 -12.38 -9.49
N PHE A 103 11.37 -12.29 -8.19
CA PHE A 103 10.07 -12.63 -7.61
C PHE A 103 8.98 -11.63 -8.00
N THR A 104 9.30 -10.33 -8.10
CA THR A 104 8.35 -9.31 -8.57
C THR A 104 7.82 -9.64 -9.97
N ALA A 105 8.69 -10.02 -10.89
CA ALA A 105 8.29 -10.34 -12.25
C ALA A 105 7.48 -11.66 -12.35
N VAL A 106 7.85 -12.70 -11.58
CA VAL A 106 7.10 -13.95 -11.54
C VAL A 106 5.72 -13.76 -10.93
N LEU A 107 5.64 -13.05 -9.80
CA LEU A 107 4.37 -12.72 -9.15
C LEU A 107 3.49 -11.87 -10.08
N GLY A 108 4.09 -10.91 -10.83
CA GLY A 108 3.39 -10.12 -11.83
C GLY A 108 2.74 -10.97 -12.92
N ALA A 109 3.49 -11.91 -13.49
CA ALA A 109 2.98 -12.79 -14.51
C ALA A 109 1.84 -13.70 -14.01
N CYS A 110 1.96 -14.23 -12.78
CA CYS A 110 0.92 -15.05 -12.17
C CYS A 110 -0.34 -14.24 -11.86
N GLU A 111 -0.19 -13.04 -11.36
CA GLU A 111 -1.28 -12.14 -11.01
C GLU A 111 -2.07 -11.67 -12.24
N THR A 112 -1.38 -11.21 -13.28
CA THR A 112 -2.01 -10.77 -14.54
C THR A 112 -2.73 -11.88 -15.27
N SER A 113 -2.47 -13.13 -14.90
CA SER A 113 -3.11 -14.35 -15.41
C SER A 113 -4.11 -14.97 -14.43
N ASP A 114 -4.54 -14.23 -13.40
CA ASP A 114 -5.50 -14.66 -12.36
C ASP A 114 -5.09 -15.95 -11.59
N GLN A 115 -3.79 -16.25 -11.53
CA GLN A 115 -3.26 -17.44 -10.86
C GLN A 115 -3.00 -17.21 -9.36
N TRP A 116 -4.04 -16.79 -8.64
CA TRP A 116 -3.94 -16.40 -7.22
C TRP A 116 -3.37 -17.45 -6.28
N ALA A 117 -3.70 -18.72 -6.49
CA ALA A 117 -3.17 -19.81 -5.66
C ALA A 117 -1.64 -19.93 -5.81
N VAL A 118 -1.13 -19.82 -7.03
CA VAL A 118 0.30 -19.83 -7.33
C VAL A 118 0.98 -18.58 -6.78
N THR A 119 0.36 -17.41 -6.98
CA THR A 119 0.84 -16.13 -6.43
C THR A 119 1.00 -16.20 -4.92
N MET A 120 0.00 -16.75 -4.21
CA MET A 120 0.03 -16.91 -2.75
C MET A 120 1.12 -17.88 -2.29
N HIS A 121 1.31 -19.00 -3.01
CA HIS A 121 2.37 -19.95 -2.68
C HIS A 121 3.76 -19.33 -2.86
N LEU A 122 3.98 -18.62 -3.97
CA LEU A 122 5.25 -17.93 -4.24
C LEU A 122 5.53 -16.80 -3.24
N LEU A 123 4.51 -16.03 -2.86
CA LEU A 123 4.64 -15.01 -1.82
C LEU A 123 5.07 -15.63 -0.48
N GLN A 124 4.48 -16.77 -0.12
CA GLN A 124 4.89 -17.50 1.09
C GLN A 124 6.35 -17.94 1.00
N GLU A 125 6.76 -18.45 -0.15
CA GLU A 125 8.15 -18.89 -0.38
C GLU A 125 9.16 -17.73 -0.31
N VAL A 126 8.83 -16.59 -0.91
CA VAL A 126 9.65 -15.36 -0.85
C VAL A 126 9.86 -14.91 0.59
N LEU A 127 8.81 -14.97 1.40
CA LEU A 127 8.85 -14.56 2.81
C LEU A 127 9.62 -15.55 3.68
N ASP A 128 9.44 -16.86 3.43
CA ASP A 128 10.14 -17.91 4.19
C ASP A 128 11.63 -18.00 3.79
N GLY A 129 11.95 -17.72 2.53
CA GLY A 129 13.30 -17.77 1.99
C GLY A 129 14.18 -16.55 2.31
N GLY A 130 13.62 -15.50 2.89
CA GLY A 130 14.37 -14.26 3.20
C GLY A 130 14.82 -13.48 1.95
N TYR A 131 14.21 -13.77 0.77
CA TYR A 131 14.52 -13.09 -0.50
C TYR A 131 14.00 -11.64 -0.55
N CYS A 132 13.18 -11.25 0.38
CA CYS A 132 12.84 -9.87 0.65
C CYS A 132 13.66 -9.41 1.86
N ASP A 133 14.89 -9.02 1.63
CA ASP A 133 15.56 -8.03 2.47
C ASP A 133 14.88 -6.69 2.18
N TRP A 134 13.69 -6.56 2.68
CA TRP A 134 13.16 -5.26 3.02
C TRP A 134 14.00 -4.79 4.20
N GLN A 135 15.20 -4.30 3.90
CA GLN A 135 15.87 -3.43 4.83
C GLN A 135 14.99 -2.19 4.89
N ALA A 136 14.26 -2.07 5.99
CA ALA A 136 13.54 -0.84 6.34
C ALA A 136 14.50 0.36 6.43
N ASP A 137 15.79 0.11 6.24
CA ASP A 137 16.88 1.07 6.39
C ASP A 137 17.02 2.01 5.17
N ASP A 138 16.43 1.70 4.01
CA ASP A 138 16.52 2.54 2.81
C ASP A 138 15.33 3.48 2.58
N ILE A 139 14.29 3.42 3.42
CA ILE A 139 13.16 4.31 3.31
C ILE A 139 13.04 5.11 4.60
N ASP A 140 13.66 6.28 4.61
CA ASP A 140 13.32 7.39 5.52
C ASP A 140 11.91 7.93 5.23
N TYR A 141 10.93 7.01 5.03
CA TYR A 141 9.53 7.40 4.95
C TYR A 141 9.05 7.72 6.35
N VAL A 142 9.12 8.99 6.66
CA VAL A 142 8.53 9.52 7.88
C VAL A 142 7.19 10.11 7.50
N HIS A 143 6.10 9.53 7.99
CA HIS A 143 4.71 9.97 7.73
C HIS A 143 4.46 11.46 8.11
N TYR A 144 5.41 12.09 8.79
CA TYR A 144 5.37 13.52 9.15
C TYR A 144 5.05 14.46 7.98
N PHE A 145 5.48 14.12 6.74
CA PHE A 145 5.20 14.94 5.55
C PHE A 145 3.73 14.99 5.17
N GLN A 146 2.96 13.94 5.48
CA GLN A 146 1.55 13.82 5.14
C GLN A 146 0.63 14.08 6.34
N ALA A 147 1.19 14.14 7.55
CA ALA A 147 0.42 14.26 8.78
C ALA A 147 -0.53 15.48 8.75
N GLY A 148 -1.82 15.23 8.93
CA GLY A 148 -2.86 16.23 8.91
C GLY A 148 -3.23 16.78 7.53
N SER A 149 -2.77 16.19 6.43
CA SER A 149 -3.20 16.52 5.07
C SER A 149 -4.71 16.32 4.89
N PRO A 150 -5.34 16.87 3.83
CA PRO A 150 -6.74 16.59 3.52
C PRO A 150 -7.04 15.09 3.39
N TYR A 151 -6.09 14.33 2.87
CA TYR A 151 -6.20 12.88 2.67
C TYR A 151 -6.12 12.10 3.98
N ASP A 152 -5.25 12.54 4.90
CA ASP A 152 -5.23 12.03 6.27
C ASP A 152 -6.52 12.34 7.01
N CYS A 153 -7.09 13.53 6.80
CA CYS A 153 -8.39 13.88 7.38
C CYS A 153 -9.49 12.94 6.91
N LEU A 154 -9.54 12.60 5.61
CA LEU A 154 -10.47 11.61 5.08
C LEU A 154 -10.26 10.24 5.73
N LYS A 155 -9.03 9.73 5.73
CA LYS A 155 -8.65 8.44 6.32
C LYS A 155 -9.07 8.35 7.78
N HIS A 156 -8.65 9.31 8.58
CA HIS A 156 -8.89 9.31 10.03
C HIS A 156 -10.36 9.54 10.40
N MET A 157 -11.10 10.31 9.60
CA MET A 157 -12.54 10.47 9.77
C MET A 157 -13.29 9.16 9.52
N LEU A 158 -12.89 8.39 8.49
CA LEU A 158 -13.49 7.07 8.21
C LEU A 158 -13.14 6.04 9.31
N ILE A 159 -11.90 6.07 9.82
CA ILE A 159 -11.50 5.24 10.97
C ILE A 159 -12.35 5.58 12.18
N LEU A 160 -12.47 6.86 12.54
CA LEU A 160 -13.26 7.32 13.66
C LEU A 160 -14.74 6.93 13.54
N HIS A 161 -15.31 7.11 12.33
CA HIS A 161 -16.69 6.72 12.05
C HIS A 161 -16.91 5.22 12.27
N THR A 162 -15.97 4.38 11.81
CA THR A 162 -16.03 2.93 12.00
C THR A 162 -15.86 2.56 13.48
N LEU A 163 -14.88 3.12 14.17
CA LEU A 163 -14.65 2.88 15.60
C LEU A 163 -15.86 3.28 16.43
N THR A 164 -16.48 4.42 16.14
CA THR A 164 -17.71 4.87 16.82
C THR A 164 -18.84 3.84 16.67
N SER A 165 -18.99 3.26 15.47
CA SER A 165 -19.95 2.18 15.23
C SER A 165 -19.60 0.93 16.02
N MET A 166 -18.31 0.58 16.12
CA MET A 166 -17.84 -0.61 16.83
C MET A 166 -18.02 -0.52 18.35
N VAL A 167 -17.75 0.64 18.95
CA VAL A 167 -17.89 0.82 20.41
C VAL A 167 -19.35 0.88 20.88
N ASN A 168 -20.28 1.21 19.99
CA ASN A 168 -21.71 1.19 20.30
C ASN A 168 -22.27 -0.24 20.46
N ASP A 169 -21.58 -1.26 19.96
CA ASP A 169 -21.86 -2.67 20.21
C ASP A 169 -21.03 -3.14 21.41
N ALA A 170 -21.66 -3.90 22.32
CA ALA A 170 -21.02 -4.39 23.53
C ALA A 170 -19.93 -5.45 23.26
N SER A 171 -19.97 -6.13 22.10
CA SER A 171 -19.01 -7.17 21.75
C SER A 171 -17.61 -6.61 21.55
N PRO A 172 -16.56 -7.32 21.99
CA PRO A 172 -15.20 -6.89 21.82
C PRO A 172 -14.78 -6.87 20.34
N PHE A 173 -13.82 -6.00 20.02
CA PHE A 173 -13.22 -5.93 18.68
C PHE A 173 -11.69 -5.85 18.71
N LEU A 174 -11.10 -6.14 17.56
CA LEU A 174 -9.66 -5.99 17.31
C LEU A 174 -9.44 -4.85 16.31
N TYR A 175 -8.54 -3.93 16.66
CA TYR A 175 -7.98 -2.98 15.72
C TYR A 175 -6.64 -3.48 15.18
N VAL A 176 -6.45 -3.42 13.87
CA VAL A 176 -5.21 -3.82 13.19
C VAL A 176 -4.70 -2.64 12.38
N ASP A 177 -3.47 -2.19 12.64
CA ASP A 177 -2.83 -1.16 11.84
C ASP A 177 -1.53 -1.70 11.25
N THR A 178 -1.48 -1.84 9.93
CA THR A 178 -0.38 -2.53 9.26
C THR A 178 0.86 -1.65 9.05
N HIS A 179 0.70 -0.32 9.16
CA HIS A 179 1.75 0.69 8.99
C HIS A 179 1.46 1.86 9.93
N ALA A 180 1.63 1.61 11.22
CA ALA A 180 1.08 2.45 12.28
C ALA A 180 1.77 3.82 12.45
N GLY A 181 3.02 3.97 12.01
CA GLY A 181 3.79 5.19 12.22
C GLY A 181 4.01 5.49 13.72
N THR A 182 4.31 6.74 14.05
CA THR A 182 4.55 7.15 15.46
C THR A 182 3.28 7.38 16.27
N GLY A 183 2.12 7.37 15.64
CA GLY A 183 0.81 7.58 16.26
C GLY A 183 0.49 9.02 16.67
N ILE A 184 1.48 9.82 17.04
CA ILE A 184 1.34 11.24 17.39
C ILE A 184 2.40 12.03 16.63
N TYR A 185 2.00 13.11 15.98
CA TYR A 185 2.86 13.93 15.12
C TYR A 185 2.90 15.38 15.60
N ASP A 186 4.12 15.93 15.70
CA ASP A 186 4.32 17.37 15.93
C ASP A 186 4.26 18.07 14.57
N LEU A 187 3.23 18.91 14.36
CA LEU A 187 3.07 19.68 13.12
C LEU A 187 4.07 20.82 13.00
N LYS A 188 4.82 21.16 14.05
CA LYS A 188 5.95 22.11 14.01
C LYS A 188 7.28 21.44 13.66
N SER A 189 7.34 20.12 13.60
CA SER A 189 8.58 19.44 13.22
C SER A 189 9.10 19.96 11.88
N PRO A 190 10.43 19.97 11.66
CA PRO A 190 11.02 20.38 10.38
C PRO A 190 10.43 19.62 9.20
N GLU A 191 10.13 18.33 9.38
CA GLU A 191 9.56 17.43 8.39
C GLU A 191 8.13 17.88 8.01
N ALA A 192 7.25 18.12 8.99
CA ALA A 192 5.89 18.61 8.75
C ALA A 192 5.88 19.99 8.12
N GLN A 193 6.80 20.85 8.49
CA GLN A 193 6.92 22.24 7.98
C GLN A 193 7.47 22.29 6.56
N ARG A 194 8.19 21.28 6.10
CA ARG A 194 8.78 21.24 4.76
C ARG A 194 7.73 21.30 3.63
N PHE A 195 6.62 20.60 3.78
CA PHE A 195 5.54 20.53 2.77
C PHE A 195 4.25 21.22 3.22
N GLN A 196 4.08 21.46 4.51
CA GLN A 196 2.93 22.15 5.12
C GLN A 196 1.55 21.58 4.72
N ASN A 197 1.46 20.29 4.42
CA ASN A 197 0.23 19.61 3.97
C ASN A 197 -0.92 19.76 4.99
N HIS A 198 -0.60 19.85 6.28
CA HIS A 198 -1.54 20.11 7.38
C HIS A 198 -2.28 21.45 7.25
N GLN A 199 -1.69 22.45 6.58
CA GLN A 199 -2.33 23.76 6.36
C GLN A 199 -3.60 23.64 5.51
N GLY A 200 -3.57 22.80 4.46
CA GLY A 200 -4.72 22.53 3.59
C GLY A 200 -5.73 21.53 4.19
N GLY A 201 -5.31 20.76 5.17
CA GLY A 201 -6.10 19.72 5.82
C GLY A 201 -6.65 20.14 7.19
N ILE A 202 -6.12 19.53 8.25
CA ILE A 202 -6.65 19.69 9.63
C ILE A 202 -6.73 21.14 10.09
N LEU A 203 -5.72 21.97 9.80
CA LEU A 203 -5.77 23.38 10.23
C LEU A 203 -6.81 24.19 9.46
N SER A 204 -7.12 23.84 8.21
CA SER A 204 -8.25 24.43 7.48
C SER A 204 -9.59 24.02 8.09
N LEU A 205 -9.77 22.74 8.39
CA LEU A 205 -10.98 22.25 9.02
C LEU A 205 -11.21 22.83 10.41
N MET A 206 -10.16 23.07 11.19
CA MET A 206 -10.28 23.69 12.53
C MET A 206 -10.72 25.14 12.52
N LYS A 207 -10.64 25.84 11.38
CA LYS A 207 -11.12 27.23 11.22
C LYS A 207 -12.65 27.30 11.02
N VAL A 208 -13.28 26.17 10.66
CA VAL A 208 -14.72 26.13 10.40
C VAL A 208 -15.49 26.09 11.70
N GLU A 209 -16.60 26.82 11.76
CA GLU A 209 -17.52 26.80 12.90
C GLU A 209 -18.10 25.38 13.06
N ARG A 210 -18.01 24.81 14.27
CA ARG A 210 -18.42 23.43 14.58
C ARG A 210 -19.90 23.15 14.31
N HIS A 211 -20.75 24.17 14.32
CA HIS A 211 -22.19 24.03 14.05
C HIS A 211 -22.52 23.75 12.57
N ALA A 212 -21.54 23.94 11.68
CA ALA A 212 -21.70 23.72 10.25
C ALA A 212 -21.25 22.33 9.78
N ALA A 213 -20.74 21.50 10.70
CA ALA A 213 -20.19 20.18 10.41
C ALA A 213 -21.15 19.06 10.82
N SER A 214 -21.12 17.94 10.10
CA SER A 214 -21.79 16.70 10.51
C SER A 214 -21.28 16.21 11.87
N LYS A 215 -22.03 15.33 12.51
CA LYS A 215 -21.60 14.71 13.77
C LYS A 215 -20.22 14.05 13.63
N ALA A 216 -19.99 13.30 12.56
CA ALA A 216 -18.73 12.59 12.34
C ALA A 216 -17.54 13.54 12.18
N LEU A 217 -17.69 14.60 11.40
CA LEU A 217 -16.64 15.62 11.25
C LEU A 217 -16.47 16.42 12.54
N SER A 218 -17.57 16.76 13.22
CA SER A 218 -17.53 17.46 14.51
C SER A 218 -16.80 16.65 15.59
N ASP A 219 -17.06 15.34 15.66
CA ASP A 219 -16.39 14.42 16.59
C ASP A 219 -14.88 14.31 16.26
N TYR A 220 -14.53 14.24 14.97
CA TYR A 220 -13.16 14.26 14.52
C TYR A 220 -12.41 15.54 14.90
N LEU A 221 -12.99 16.70 14.63
CA LEU A 221 -12.42 18.00 15.01
C LEU A 221 -12.37 18.19 16.54
N ARG A 222 -13.35 17.68 17.25
CA ARG A 222 -13.37 17.68 18.71
C ARG A 222 -12.24 16.87 19.30
N LEU A 223 -11.97 15.69 18.74
CA LEU A 223 -10.87 14.84 19.17
C LEU A 223 -9.54 15.59 19.07
N HIS A 224 -9.26 16.21 17.94
CA HIS A 224 -8.06 17.00 17.74
C HIS A 224 -8.00 18.30 18.58
N GLY A 225 -9.13 18.89 18.92
CA GLY A 225 -9.20 20.09 19.77
C GLY A 225 -9.13 19.82 21.27
N ILE A 226 -9.53 18.64 21.72
CA ILE A 226 -9.52 18.26 23.15
C ILE A 226 -8.21 17.57 23.53
N PHE A 227 -7.68 16.73 22.67
CA PHE A 227 -6.48 15.95 22.94
C PHE A 227 -5.31 16.79 23.44
N PRO A 228 -5.02 17.94 22.85
CA PRO A 228 -4.02 18.85 23.37
C PRO A 228 -4.18 19.24 24.85
N ARG A 229 -5.41 19.32 25.34
CA ARG A 229 -5.70 19.69 26.73
C ARG A 229 -5.55 18.53 27.71
N LEU A 230 -5.50 17.28 27.21
CA LEU A 230 -5.35 16.08 28.03
C LEU A 230 -3.88 15.68 28.21
N CYS A 231 -2.99 16.10 27.31
CA CYS A 231 -1.56 15.85 27.41
C CYS A 231 -0.88 16.87 28.35
N ARG A 232 0.12 16.42 29.10
CA ARG A 232 0.75 17.11 30.23
C ARG A 232 1.22 18.54 29.94
N LYS A 233 1.20 19.38 30.99
CA LYS A 233 1.69 20.76 31.06
C LYS A 233 3.07 20.92 30.38
N GLY A 234 3.13 21.74 29.34
CA GLY A 234 4.38 22.21 28.74
C GLY A 234 4.50 22.10 27.22
N SER A 235 3.62 21.36 26.52
CA SER A 235 3.59 21.36 25.05
C SER A 235 2.59 22.40 24.54
N THR A 236 2.94 23.12 23.51
CA THR A 236 2.07 24.08 22.82
C THR A 236 1.12 23.31 21.92
N PHE A 237 -0.05 23.07 22.38
CA PHE A 237 -1.01 22.07 21.97
C PHE A 237 -1.71 22.26 20.63
N GLU A 238 -1.56 23.43 20.03
CA GLU A 238 -2.18 23.73 18.74
C GLU A 238 -1.50 23.02 17.56
N GLU A 239 -0.49 22.19 17.84
CA GLU A 239 0.47 21.73 16.86
C GLU A 239 0.64 20.20 16.83
N THR A 240 -0.16 19.48 17.62
CA THR A 240 -0.11 18.01 17.65
C THR A 240 -1.24 17.40 16.83
N TYR A 241 -0.91 16.41 16.00
CA TYR A 241 -1.85 15.67 15.18
C TYR A 241 -1.88 14.18 15.60
N LEU A 242 -3.09 13.63 15.73
CA LEU A 242 -3.28 12.22 16.06
C LEU A 242 -3.31 11.37 14.79
N GLY A 243 -2.43 10.41 14.70
CA GLY A 243 -2.47 9.35 13.69
C GLY A 243 -3.47 8.25 14.04
N SER A 244 -3.64 7.34 13.10
CA SER A 244 -4.59 6.21 13.19
C SER A 244 -4.48 5.40 14.49
N PRO A 245 -3.27 4.98 14.97
CA PRO A 245 -3.18 4.17 16.18
C PRO A 245 -3.52 4.97 17.45
N ALA A 246 -3.20 6.27 17.47
CA ALA A 246 -3.55 7.13 18.60
C ALA A 246 -5.07 7.36 18.68
N ILE A 247 -5.72 7.56 17.51
CA ILE A 247 -7.18 7.65 17.45
C ILE A 247 -7.79 6.34 17.92
N ALA A 248 -7.33 5.19 17.43
CA ALA A 248 -7.86 3.89 17.86
C ALA A 248 -7.69 3.66 19.36
N GLN A 249 -6.52 3.98 19.92
CA GLN A 249 -6.20 3.82 21.34
C GLN A 249 -7.21 4.56 22.26
N LEU A 250 -7.71 5.73 21.83
CA LEU A 250 -8.69 6.50 22.60
C LEU A 250 -10.09 5.87 22.60
N PHE A 251 -10.37 4.91 21.71
CA PHE A 251 -11.64 4.21 21.58
C PHE A 251 -11.61 2.78 22.13
N LEU A 252 -10.43 2.22 22.40
CA LEU A 252 -10.31 0.87 22.94
C LEU A 252 -10.84 0.78 24.36
N ARG A 253 -11.75 -0.16 24.56
CA ARG A 253 -12.30 -0.53 25.88
C ARG A 253 -11.46 -1.66 26.49
N PRO A 254 -11.56 -1.98 27.78
CA PRO A 254 -10.77 -3.03 28.42
C PRO A 254 -10.89 -4.42 27.76
N GLN A 255 -12.01 -4.71 27.10
CA GLN A 255 -12.25 -5.95 26.38
C GLN A 255 -11.75 -5.96 24.93
N ASP A 256 -11.40 -4.80 24.38
CA ASP A 256 -10.91 -4.65 23.01
C ASP A 256 -9.39 -4.85 22.96
N ALA A 257 -8.87 -5.09 21.76
CA ALA A 257 -7.43 -5.22 21.55
C ALA A 257 -6.97 -4.46 20.30
N ALA A 258 -5.66 -4.15 20.25
CA ALA A 258 -5.02 -3.63 19.05
C ALA A 258 -3.71 -4.34 18.77
N ILE A 259 -3.42 -4.56 17.49
CA ILE A 259 -2.13 -4.99 16.99
C ILE A 259 -1.63 -4.00 15.94
N LEU A 260 -0.47 -3.44 16.21
CA LEU A 260 0.08 -2.33 15.45
C LEU A 260 1.46 -2.74 14.91
N PHE A 261 1.71 -2.45 13.64
CA PHE A 261 2.94 -2.84 12.98
C PHE A 261 3.69 -1.61 12.47
N ASP A 262 4.99 -1.59 12.71
CA ASP A 262 5.91 -0.72 12.01
C ASP A 262 7.25 -1.44 11.85
N ALA A 263 7.86 -1.34 10.67
CA ALA A 263 9.10 -2.04 10.38
C ALA A 263 10.32 -1.32 10.97
N SER A 264 10.23 0.01 11.17
CA SER A 264 11.30 0.82 11.73
C SER A 264 11.36 0.68 13.25
N PRO A 265 12.47 0.26 13.84
CA PRO A 265 12.64 0.17 15.30
C PRO A 265 12.46 1.52 16.01
N GLN A 266 12.89 2.62 15.38
CA GLN A 266 12.78 3.96 15.92
C GLN A 266 11.31 4.39 15.98
N VAL A 267 10.56 4.14 14.90
CA VAL A 267 9.13 4.47 14.80
C VAL A 267 8.32 3.60 15.76
N ALA A 268 8.52 2.29 15.77
CA ALA A 268 7.84 1.37 16.69
C ALA A 268 8.07 1.73 18.16
N SER A 269 9.32 2.08 18.54
CA SER A 269 9.63 2.53 19.89
C SER A 269 8.99 3.89 20.23
N ALA A 270 8.91 4.82 19.27
CA ALA A 270 8.21 6.09 19.46
C ALA A 270 6.70 5.87 19.61
N LEU A 271 6.12 4.99 18.78
CA LEU A 271 4.71 4.60 18.84
C LEU A 271 4.35 4.06 20.23
N ASP A 272 5.12 3.09 20.74
CA ASP A 272 4.87 2.49 22.06
C ASP A 272 4.91 3.55 23.17
N ARG A 273 5.92 4.42 23.20
CA ARG A 273 5.99 5.54 24.17
C ARG A 273 4.80 6.52 24.04
N ASN A 274 4.43 6.86 22.83
CA ASN A 274 3.33 7.79 22.57
C ASN A 274 2.00 7.21 23.05
N LEU A 275 1.73 5.92 22.77
CA LEU A 275 0.48 5.27 23.20
C LEU A 275 0.41 5.09 24.70
N GLN A 276 1.52 4.77 25.39
CA GLN A 276 1.57 4.70 26.86
C GLN A 276 1.23 6.04 27.52
N SER A 277 1.45 7.16 26.85
CA SER A 277 1.08 8.49 27.33
C SER A 277 -0.42 8.79 27.26
N LEU A 278 -1.19 8.04 26.46
CA LEU A 278 -2.60 8.34 26.14
C LEU A 278 -3.60 7.75 27.13
N SER A 279 -3.33 6.57 27.67
CA SER A 279 -4.23 5.95 28.67
C SER A 279 -3.62 4.70 29.28
N GLY A 280 -4.03 4.37 30.52
CA GLY A 280 -3.70 3.09 31.15
C GLY A 280 -4.47 1.93 30.51
N THR A 281 -3.86 0.74 30.54
CA THR A 281 -4.47 -0.60 30.39
C THR A 281 -5.31 -0.88 29.14
N SER A 282 -4.80 -0.62 27.94
CA SER A 282 -5.36 -1.25 26.74
C SER A 282 -4.56 -2.48 26.35
N ASN A 283 -5.21 -3.51 25.80
CA ASN A 283 -4.58 -4.68 25.22
C ASN A 283 -3.97 -4.33 23.84
N THR A 284 -3.01 -3.40 23.82
CA THR A 284 -2.33 -2.96 22.61
C THR A 284 -0.95 -3.57 22.52
N GLU A 285 -0.63 -4.20 21.41
CA GLU A 285 0.67 -4.76 21.10
C GLU A 285 1.28 -4.06 19.90
N VAL A 286 2.51 -3.57 20.07
CA VAL A 286 3.31 -2.96 19.00
C VAL A 286 4.34 -3.98 18.52
N PHE A 287 4.28 -4.33 17.24
CA PHE A 287 5.20 -5.25 16.59
C PHE A 287 6.21 -4.48 15.73
N CYS A 288 7.49 -4.51 16.14
CA CYS A 288 8.60 -4.00 15.33
C CYS A 288 8.94 -5.02 14.23
N THR A 289 8.11 -5.05 13.19
CA THR A 289 8.27 -5.95 12.03
C THR A 289 7.36 -5.52 10.90
N SER A 290 7.71 -5.89 9.65
CA SER A 290 6.81 -5.73 8.53
C SER A 290 5.52 -6.54 8.73
N SER A 291 4.37 -5.90 8.57
CA SER A 291 3.05 -6.56 8.62
C SER A 291 2.94 -7.67 7.58
N TYR A 292 3.49 -7.48 6.38
CA TYR A 292 3.53 -8.49 5.33
C TYR A 292 4.19 -9.78 5.81
N LYS A 293 5.35 -9.65 6.46
CA LYS A 293 6.09 -10.78 7.04
C LYS A 293 5.32 -11.44 8.18
N TRP A 294 4.64 -10.67 9.02
CA TRP A 294 3.84 -11.21 10.12
C TRP A 294 2.63 -11.99 9.60
N PHE A 295 1.87 -11.42 8.66
CA PHE A 295 0.69 -12.04 8.08
C PHE A 295 1.00 -13.24 7.16
N SER A 296 2.23 -13.38 6.67
CA SER A 296 2.67 -14.53 5.87
C SER A 296 3.04 -15.74 6.71
N LYS A 297 3.61 -15.54 7.92
CA LYS A 297 4.01 -16.63 8.80
C LYS A 297 2.80 -17.43 9.27
N SER A 298 2.99 -18.74 9.51
CA SER A 298 1.94 -19.72 9.71
C SER A 298 0.89 -19.30 10.76
N ILE A 299 -0.33 -19.31 10.35
CA ILE A 299 -1.54 -18.76 10.94
C ILE A 299 -1.85 -19.28 12.36
N LYS A 300 -1.42 -20.51 12.69
CA LYS A 300 -1.99 -21.21 13.84
C LYS A 300 -1.65 -20.64 15.20
N SER A 301 -0.42 -20.21 15.46
CA SER A 301 -0.03 -19.79 16.81
C SER A 301 -0.34 -18.32 17.11
N GLN A 302 -0.23 -17.44 16.11
CA GLN A 302 -0.47 -16.00 16.30
C GLN A 302 -1.95 -15.64 16.21
N TYR A 303 -2.69 -16.31 15.29
CA TYR A 303 -4.13 -16.17 15.13
C TYR A 303 -4.90 -16.65 16.38
N GLN A 304 -4.48 -17.78 17.01
CA GLN A 304 -5.18 -18.33 18.18
C GLN A 304 -5.39 -17.30 19.29
N ARG A 305 -4.44 -16.39 19.48
CA ARG A 305 -4.55 -15.35 20.51
C ARG A 305 -5.69 -14.38 20.28
N TYR A 306 -5.99 -14.05 19.02
CA TYR A 306 -7.03 -13.08 18.63
C TYR A 306 -8.24 -13.72 17.95
N ALA A 307 -8.27 -15.06 17.82
CA ALA A 307 -9.33 -15.79 17.11
C ALA A 307 -10.71 -15.63 17.76
N HIS A 308 -10.75 -15.30 19.06
CA HIS A 308 -11.99 -15.02 19.79
C HIS A 308 -12.59 -13.65 19.43
N LEU A 309 -11.81 -12.75 18.81
CA LEU A 309 -12.26 -11.43 18.38
C LEU A 309 -12.71 -11.50 16.91
N SER A 310 -14.01 -11.73 16.69
CA SER A 310 -14.56 -11.88 15.35
C SER A 310 -14.77 -10.53 14.62
N ARG A 311 -14.95 -9.45 15.37
CA ARG A 311 -15.12 -8.08 14.86
C ARG A 311 -13.75 -7.43 14.72
N VAL A 312 -13.36 -7.09 13.51
CA VAL A 312 -12.03 -6.52 13.24
C VAL A 312 -12.17 -5.29 12.36
N LEU A 313 -11.50 -4.21 12.75
CA LEU A 313 -11.20 -3.06 11.89
C LEU A 313 -9.72 -3.11 11.55
N ALA A 314 -9.40 -3.23 10.28
CA ALA A 314 -8.01 -3.21 9.81
C ALA A 314 -7.75 -2.00 8.91
N LEU A 315 -6.65 -1.30 9.17
CA LEU A 315 -6.11 -0.25 8.32
C LEU A 315 -4.87 -0.76 7.59
N ILE A 316 -4.83 -0.55 6.28
CA ILE A 316 -3.68 -0.78 5.42
C ILE A 316 -3.32 0.56 4.78
N ASP A 317 -2.24 1.18 5.28
CA ASP A 317 -1.77 2.51 4.88
C ASP A 317 -0.26 2.49 4.62
N PRO A 318 0.19 1.78 3.56
CA PRO A 318 1.61 1.60 3.30
C PRO A 318 2.26 2.86 2.71
N PRO A 319 3.58 3.02 2.86
CA PRO A 319 4.33 3.98 2.07
C PRO A 319 4.30 3.59 0.59
N TYR A 320 3.96 4.54 -0.29
CA TYR A 320 3.93 4.34 -1.73
C TYR A 320 5.16 4.98 -2.39
N ASP A 321 6.24 4.24 -2.50
CA ASP A 321 7.50 4.77 -3.08
C ASP A 321 7.62 4.55 -4.59
N SER A 322 6.96 3.54 -5.14
CA SER A 322 6.84 3.33 -6.57
C SER A 322 5.69 2.38 -6.88
N ALA A 323 4.87 2.78 -7.82
CA ALA A 323 3.48 2.36 -7.97
C ALA A 323 3.17 0.89 -8.29
N SER A 324 4.11 0.01 -8.55
CA SER A 324 3.75 -1.31 -9.09
C SER A 324 3.92 -2.51 -8.14
N SER A 325 4.82 -2.42 -7.18
CA SER A 325 5.08 -3.56 -6.27
C SER A 325 4.22 -3.55 -5.01
N SER A 326 3.82 -2.37 -4.54
CA SER A 326 3.03 -2.22 -3.31
C SER A 326 1.59 -2.74 -3.45
N ASP A 327 0.98 -2.63 -4.62
CA ASP A 327 -0.41 -3.07 -4.85
C ASP A 327 -0.62 -4.55 -4.55
N LYS A 328 0.33 -5.40 -4.95
CA LYS A 328 0.26 -6.85 -4.75
C LYS A 328 0.25 -7.21 -3.27
N TRP A 329 1.15 -6.58 -2.53
CA TRP A 329 1.29 -6.81 -1.10
C TRP A 329 0.11 -6.28 -0.32
N ASN A 330 -0.46 -5.16 -0.73
CA ASN A 330 -1.65 -4.58 -0.11
C ASN A 330 -2.87 -5.48 -0.34
N LEU A 331 -3.08 -5.97 -1.55
CA LEU A 331 -4.14 -6.93 -1.85
C LEU A 331 -3.94 -8.28 -1.14
N PHE A 332 -2.69 -8.72 -0.99
CA PHE A 332 -2.37 -9.87 -0.14
C PHE A 332 -2.85 -9.65 1.29
N LEU A 333 -2.53 -8.50 1.92
CA LEU A 333 -3.00 -8.19 3.27
C LEU A 333 -4.52 -8.17 3.36
N VAL A 334 -5.20 -7.52 2.40
CA VAL A 334 -6.67 -7.49 2.35
C VAL A 334 -7.23 -8.92 2.35
N LYS A 335 -6.75 -9.77 1.43
CA LYS A 335 -7.21 -11.16 1.33
C LYS A 335 -6.90 -11.95 2.59
N ARG A 336 -5.70 -11.78 3.15
CA ARG A 336 -5.23 -12.48 4.33
C ARG A 336 -6.05 -12.13 5.56
N ILE A 337 -6.26 -10.84 5.82
CA ILE A 337 -7.08 -10.33 6.93
C ILE A 337 -8.52 -10.84 6.79
N ARG A 338 -9.10 -10.77 5.59
CA ARG A 338 -10.45 -11.29 5.31
C ARG A 338 -10.57 -12.81 5.49
N THR A 339 -9.50 -13.54 5.21
CA THR A 339 -9.46 -15.01 5.44
C THR A 339 -9.36 -15.33 6.93
N MET A 340 -8.56 -14.57 7.67
CA MET A 340 -8.39 -14.76 9.12
C MET A 340 -9.64 -14.32 9.89
N TRP A 341 -10.22 -13.22 9.50
CA TRP A 341 -11.40 -12.63 10.13
C TRP A 341 -12.48 -12.30 9.07
N PRO A 342 -13.34 -13.23 8.73
CA PRO A 342 -14.35 -13.09 7.67
C PRO A 342 -15.32 -11.91 7.88
N GLN A 343 -15.50 -11.44 9.12
CA GLN A 343 -16.34 -10.29 9.47
C GLN A 343 -15.57 -8.96 9.48
N SER A 344 -14.26 -8.95 9.19
CA SER A 344 -13.44 -7.74 9.26
C SER A 344 -13.91 -6.68 8.27
N CYS A 345 -13.90 -5.42 8.72
CA CYS A 345 -13.89 -4.25 7.86
C CYS A 345 -12.44 -3.88 7.57
N VAL A 346 -12.05 -3.76 6.31
CA VAL A 346 -10.69 -3.38 5.92
C VAL A 346 -10.73 -2.04 5.21
N LEU A 347 -9.97 -1.09 5.71
CA LEU A 347 -9.71 0.22 5.10
C LEU A 347 -8.34 0.19 4.45
N LEU A 348 -8.29 0.33 3.13
CA LEU A 348 -7.04 0.42 2.37
C LEU A 348 -6.91 1.83 1.79
N TRP A 349 -5.88 2.56 2.20
CA TRP A 349 -5.52 3.82 1.58
C TRP A 349 -4.76 3.58 0.28
N TYR A 350 -5.12 4.35 -0.76
CA TYR A 350 -4.55 4.20 -2.09
C TYR A 350 -4.39 5.56 -2.78
N PRO A 351 -3.15 5.99 -3.12
CA PRO A 351 -2.93 7.21 -3.88
C PRO A 351 -3.35 7.01 -5.33
N PHE A 352 -3.92 8.03 -5.93
CA PHE A 352 -4.19 8.02 -7.36
C PHE A 352 -2.88 8.15 -8.15
N VAL A 353 -2.63 7.22 -9.05
CA VAL A 353 -1.46 7.25 -9.95
C VAL A 353 -1.91 7.48 -11.39
N SER A 354 -2.94 6.76 -11.83
CA SER A 354 -3.57 6.92 -13.14
C SER A 354 -4.93 6.23 -13.18
N GLU A 355 -5.80 6.65 -14.09
CA GLU A 355 -7.12 5.99 -14.27
C GLU A 355 -6.99 4.50 -14.63
N GLY A 356 -5.97 4.16 -15.43
CA GLY A 356 -5.71 2.77 -15.80
C GLY A 356 -5.32 1.88 -14.62
N GLN A 357 -4.56 2.40 -13.66
CA GLN A 357 -4.20 1.67 -12.44
C GLN A 357 -5.38 1.55 -11.48
N THR A 358 -6.14 2.62 -11.29
CA THR A 358 -7.36 2.59 -10.48
C THR A 358 -8.34 1.55 -11.01
N LYS A 359 -8.59 1.52 -12.32
CA LYS A 359 -9.46 0.53 -12.96
C LYS A 359 -8.96 -0.90 -12.77
N ARG A 360 -7.65 -1.13 -12.87
CA ARG A 360 -7.04 -2.46 -12.60
C ARG A 360 -7.21 -2.86 -11.14
N LEU A 361 -6.99 -1.94 -10.20
CA LEU A 361 -7.20 -2.21 -8.78
C LEU A 361 -8.67 -2.59 -8.51
N ASP A 362 -9.62 -1.82 -9.04
CA ASP A 362 -11.05 -2.08 -8.90
C ASP A 362 -11.41 -3.48 -9.43
N GLN A 363 -10.92 -3.85 -10.62
CA GLN A 363 -11.12 -5.19 -11.20
C GLN A 363 -10.56 -6.30 -10.31
N ARG A 364 -9.36 -6.11 -9.75
CA ARG A 364 -8.73 -7.08 -8.84
C ARG A 364 -9.52 -7.25 -7.55
N LEU A 365 -9.95 -6.14 -6.95
CA LEU A 365 -10.75 -6.18 -5.73
C LEU A 365 -12.06 -6.95 -5.94
N VAL A 366 -12.72 -6.74 -7.08
CA VAL A 366 -13.94 -7.49 -7.45
C VAL A 366 -13.65 -8.97 -7.65
N ALA A 367 -12.55 -9.30 -8.34
CA ALA A 367 -12.15 -10.69 -8.62
C ALA A 367 -11.77 -11.47 -7.35
N MET A 368 -11.36 -10.80 -6.29
CA MET A 368 -10.99 -11.45 -5.02
C MET A 368 -12.19 -12.00 -4.22
N GLU A 369 -13.42 -11.65 -4.57
CA GLU A 369 -14.67 -12.10 -3.90
C GLU A 369 -14.67 -11.89 -2.37
N ILE A 370 -14.12 -10.78 -1.91
CA ILE A 370 -13.90 -10.47 -0.50
C ILE A 370 -15.10 -9.79 0.19
N GLY A 371 -16.25 -9.75 -0.47
CA GLY A 371 -17.47 -9.11 0.02
C GLY A 371 -17.76 -7.76 -0.67
N THR A 372 -18.60 -6.94 -0.06
CA THR A 372 -18.90 -5.60 -0.56
C THR A 372 -17.66 -4.71 -0.50
N VAL A 373 -17.38 -4.00 -1.59
CA VAL A 373 -16.28 -3.03 -1.68
C VAL A 373 -16.84 -1.66 -2.06
N LEU A 374 -16.53 -0.67 -1.23
CA LEU A 374 -16.82 0.74 -1.49
C LEU A 374 -15.51 1.48 -1.73
N VAL A 375 -15.52 2.50 -2.56
CA VAL A 375 -14.36 3.37 -2.79
C VAL A 375 -14.78 4.81 -2.61
N ALA A 376 -14.11 5.51 -1.72
CA ALA A 376 -14.26 6.94 -1.47
C ALA A 376 -13.04 7.68 -2.00
N ASP A 377 -13.23 8.57 -2.94
CA ASP A 377 -12.16 9.37 -3.55
C ASP A 377 -12.23 10.80 -3.05
N LEU A 378 -11.07 11.40 -2.83
CA LEU A 378 -10.89 12.82 -2.54
C LEU A 378 -9.80 13.38 -3.44
N ALA A 379 -10.10 14.48 -4.13
CA ALA A 379 -9.12 15.29 -4.85
C ALA A 379 -9.18 16.72 -4.30
N VAL A 380 -8.02 17.31 -4.04
CA VAL A 380 -7.91 18.70 -3.56
C VAL A 380 -6.91 19.45 -4.43
N SER A 381 -7.32 20.60 -4.96
CA SER A 381 -6.49 21.45 -5.82
C SER A 381 -6.71 22.94 -5.55
N PRO A 382 -5.78 23.84 -5.95
CA PRO A 382 -6.04 25.27 -6.00
C PRO A 382 -7.23 25.59 -6.92
N LYS A 383 -8.04 26.61 -6.58
CA LYS A 383 -9.24 26.97 -7.34
C LYS A 383 -9.00 27.35 -8.80
N ASN A 384 -7.81 27.82 -9.12
CA ASN A 384 -7.48 28.33 -10.46
C ASN A 384 -6.77 27.28 -11.34
N ASP A 385 -6.46 26.13 -10.77
CA ASP A 385 -5.81 25.04 -11.51
C ASP A 385 -6.86 24.05 -11.99
N ALA A 386 -6.60 23.39 -13.12
CA ALA A 386 -7.37 22.21 -13.50
C ALA A 386 -7.39 21.24 -12.32
N PRO A 387 -8.46 20.43 -12.10
CA PRO A 387 -8.49 19.45 -11.02
C PRO A 387 -7.20 18.67 -11.04
N SER A 388 -6.37 18.86 -10.01
CA SER A 388 -5.01 18.33 -10.01
C SER A 388 -5.07 16.81 -10.05
N GLU A 389 -4.05 16.19 -10.61
CA GLU A 389 -3.82 14.75 -10.57
C GLU A 389 -3.63 14.21 -9.13
N SER A 390 -3.60 15.13 -8.15
CA SER A 390 -3.49 14.82 -6.73
C SER A 390 -4.84 14.34 -6.18
N ARG A 391 -5.05 13.03 -6.25
CA ARG A 391 -6.25 12.34 -5.75
C ARG A 391 -5.80 11.21 -4.83
N SER A 392 -6.59 10.90 -3.81
CA SER A 392 -6.42 9.69 -2.99
C SER A 392 -7.73 8.98 -2.80
N SER A 393 -7.67 7.68 -2.66
CA SER A 393 -8.83 6.81 -2.49
C SER A 393 -8.75 6.04 -1.18
N MET A 394 -9.88 5.88 -0.52
CA MET A 394 -10.06 4.90 0.54
C MET A 394 -10.92 3.76 0.00
N VAL A 395 -10.34 2.59 -0.11
CA VAL A 395 -11.06 1.34 -0.40
C VAL A 395 -11.56 0.76 0.92
N ILE A 396 -12.85 0.49 1.00
CA ILE A 396 -13.52 0.00 2.20
C ILE A 396 -14.12 -1.36 1.87
N VAL A 397 -13.52 -2.40 2.42
CA VAL A 397 -13.95 -3.80 2.21
C VAL A 397 -14.82 -4.23 3.38
N ASN A 398 -15.97 -4.79 3.07
CA ASN A 398 -16.98 -5.22 4.05
C ASN A 398 -17.35 -4.10 5.02
N PRO A 399 -17.87 -2.96 4.52
CA PRO A 399 -18.24 -1.82 5.34
C PRO A 399 -19.35 -2.18 6.34
N PRO A 400 -19.33 -1.63 7.56
CA PRO A 400 -20.47 -1.72 8.46
C PRO A 400 -21.66 -0.93 7.91
N SER A 401 -22.88 -1.21 8.40
CA SER A 401 -24.11 -0.52 7.98
C SER A 401 -24.07 0.99 8.18
N SER A 402 -23.25 1.50 9.10
CA SER A 402 -23.04 2.94 9.30
C SER A 402 -22.53 3.68 8.05
N PHE A 403 -22.01 2.97 7.06
CA PHE A 403 -21.52 3.53 5.79
C PHE A 403 -22.62 3.73 4.73
N GLU A 404 -23.89 3.46 5.04
CA GLU A 404 -25.01 3.78 4.14
C GLU A 404 -25.13 5.29 3.83
N GLN A 405 -24.56 6.15 4.70
CA GLN A 405 -24.53 7.62 4.54
C GLN A 405 -23.12 8.14 4.20
N LEU A 406 -22.28 7.33 3.59
CA LEU A 406 -20.90 7.71 3.28
C LEU A 406 -20.81 8.93 2.34
N ASP A 407 -21.69 9.03 1.36
CA ASP A 407 -21.80 10.15 0.44
C ASP A 407 -22.03 11.50 1.17
N PHE A 408 -22.91 11.51 2.16
CA PHE A 408 -23.16 12.67 3.00
C PHE A 408 -21.92 13.08 3.80
N LEU A 409 -21.22 12.12 4.35
CA LEU A 409 -19.99 12.33 5.14
C LEU A 409 -18.84 12.88 4.28
N LEU A 410 -18.69 12.38 3.06
CA LEU A 410 -17.70 12.88 2.10
C LEU A 410 -18.01 14.30 1.64
N GLU A 411 -19.26 14.57 1.33
CA GLU A 411 -19.71 15.90 0.90
C GLU A 411 -19.56 16.94 2.03
N ASP A 412 -19.77 16.54 3.27
CA ASP A 412 -19.53 17.40 4.42
C ASP A 412 -18.04 17.73 4.59
N LEU A 413 -17.16 16.73 4.46
CA LEU A 413 -15.72 16.95 4.47
C LEU A 413 -15.31 17.92 3.36
N ARG A 414 -15.78 17.70 2.12
CA ARG A 414 -15.50 18.55 0.96
C ARG A 414 -15.86 20.02 1.24
N ARG A 415 -17.11 20.27 1.67
CA ARG A 415 -17.61 21.63 1.96
C ARG A 415 -16.79 22.34 3.03
N ASN A 416 -16.38 21.60 4.07
CA ASN A 416 -15.65 22.18 5.18
C ASN A 416 -14.16 22.41 4.84
N LEU A 417 -13.54 21.60 3.98
CA LEU A 417 -12.20 21.87 3.43
C LEU A 417 -12.20 23.17 2.61
N GLU A 418 -13.19 23.37 1.73
CA GLU A 418 -13.33 24.58 0.93
C GLU A 418 -13.66 25.84 1.76
N ARG A 419 -14.47 25.70 2.81
CA ARG A 419 -14.78 26.81 3.75
C ARG A 419 -13.55 27.21 4.57
N GLY A 420 -12.78 26.24 5.05
CA GLY A 420 -11.57 26.48 5.84
C GLY A 420 -10.42 27.04 5.00
N ASN A 421 -10.41 26.76 3.70
CA ASN A 421 -9.43 27.28 2.74
C ASN A 421 -10.10 27.77 1.46
N SER A 422 -10.42 29.06 1.41
CA SER A 422 -11.12 29.67 0.26
C SER A 422 -10.34 29.62 -1.06
N LYS A 423 -9.05 29.30 -1.03
CA LYS A 423 -8.18 29.18 -2.22
C LYS A 423 -8.16 27.76 -2.79
N CYS A 424 -8.76 26.76 -2.11
CA CYS A 424 -8.83 25.40 -2.60
C CYS A 424 -10.22 25.06 -3.13
N GLN A 425 -10.26 24.07 -3.99
CA GLN A 425 -11.45 23.30 -4.36
C GLN A 425 -11.22 21.84 -4.01
N ALA A 426 -12.26 21.15 -3.61
CA ALA A 426 -12.21 19.74 -3.30
C ALA A 426 -13.31 19.01 -4.09
N LEU A 427 -12.97 17.85 -4.62
CA LEU A 427 -13.90 16.95 -5.29
C LEU A 427 -13.94 15.65 -4.52
N VAL A 428 -15.13 15.14 -4.29
CA VAL A 428 -15.35 13.82 -3.71
C VAL A 428 -16.17 12.98 -4.66
N SER A 429 -15.88 11.70 -4.69
CA SER A 429 -16.72 10.72 -5.36
C SER A 429 -16.81 9.46 -4.52
N PHE A 430 -17.88 8.72 -4.73
CA PHE A 430 -18.15 7.47 -4.07
C PHE A 430 -18.66 6.48 -5.10
N ARG A 431 -18.15 5.24 -5.03
CA ARG A 431 -18.62 4.15 -5.89
C ARG A 431 -18.63 2.82 -5.14
N ARG A 432 -19.59 1.98 -5.50
CA ARG A 432 -19.63 0.58 -5.09
C ARG A 432 -19.09 -0.27 -6.23
N LEU A 433 -18.18 -1.19 -5.91
CA LEU A 433 -17.66 -2.11 -6.90
C LEU A 433 -18.59 -3.34 -6.99
N GLU A 434 -19.07 -3.64 -8.20
CA GLU A 434 -19.97 -4.76 -8.48
C GLU A 434 -19.38 -5.67 -9.56
N LYS A 435 -19.73 -6.97 -9.54
CA LYS A 435 -19.38 -7.88 -10.63
C LYS A 435 -20.14 -7.44 -11.89
N GLY A 436 -19.45 -6.94 -12.92
CA GLY A 436 -20.07 -6.61 -14.20
C GLY A 436 -19.54 -5.38 -14.92
N PHE A 437 -18.35 -4.86 -14.56
CA PHE A 437 -17.67 -3.81 -15.32
C PHE A 437 -16.51 -4.36 -16.15
#